data_5be22b492a243b0fadc58826d4bc2060
#
_entry.id   5be22b492a243b0fadc58826d4bc2060
#
_cell.length_a   1.000
_cell.length_b   1.000
_cell.length_c   1.000
_cell.angle_alpha   90.00
_cell.angle_beta   90.00
_cell.angle_gamma   90.00
#
_symmetry.space_group_name_H-M   'P 1'
#
loop_
_entity.id
_entity.type
_entity.pdbx_description
1 polymer ?
#
loop_
_entity_poly.entity_id
_entity_poly.type
_entity_poly.pdbx_seq_one_letter_code
_entity_poly.pdbx_strand_id
1 'polypeptide(L)'
;MRKNLKALLLLVVMIAISMPIKAVGTFVNYNSDGFVWIANGKALPILVDEQEDKGVMRAVNNLLSDANAVTGITPQLIYTPNGQQALIIGTIESQWIKQLIANGKIDGNELKGKREKYVLQTIDNPLEGIKKAVVIAGSDKRGAIYGVYELSKQMGVSPWYYWADVPADKHNTISIAAGSFTDGEPAVKYRGIFLNDEWPCLGNWAADTFGGFNSKFYEKVFELVLRLRGNFMWPAMWNSAFYDDDPMNGPLANEMGIVMSTSHHEPMGMAQQDWKRRGTGEWNYATNGKVLRDFWQQ
;
A
#
# COMPACT_ATOMS: atom_id res chain seq x y z
N MET A 1 16.44 23.33 -46.60
CA MET A 1 17.24 22.94 -45.42
C MET A 1 16.61 23.31 -44.05
N ARG A 2 16.16 24.54 -43.79
CA ARG A 2 15.59 24.94 -42.47
C ARG A 2 14.29 24.21 -42.03
N LYS A 3 13.41 23.79 -42.97
CA LYS A 3 12.17 23.05 -42.64
C LYS A 3 12.45 21.61 -42.16
N ASN A 4 13.43 20.95 -42.77
CA ASN A 4 13.79 19.58 -42.39
C ASN A 4 14.53 19.51 -41.05
N LEU A 5 15.26 20.57 -40.68
CA LEU A 5 15.94 20.66 -39.40
C LEU A 5 14.95 20.82 -38.23
N LYS A 6 13.86 21.59 -38.44
CA LYS A 6 12.79 21.72 -37.43
C LYS A 6 11.99 20.42 -37.22
N ALA A 7 11.72 19.71 -38.33
CA ALA A 7 11.05 18.40 -38.27
C ALA A 7 11.92 17.33 -37.56
N LEU A 8 13.23 17.34 -37.84
CA LEU A 8 14.19 16.46 -37.19
C LEU A 8 14.32 16.78 -35.68
N LEU A 9 14.35 18.06 -35.31
CA LEU A 9 14.39 18.50 -33.91
C LEU A 9 13.11 18.11 -33.16
N LEU A 10 11.93 18.22 -33.78
CA LEU A 10 10.65 17.79 -33.21
C LEU A 10 10.61 16.27 -33.02
N LEU A 11 11.15 15.50 -33.98
CA LEU A 11 11.21 14.04 -33.89
C LEU A 11 12.18 13.60 -32.78
N VAL A 12 13.32 14.25 -32.62
CA VAL A 12 14.29 13.98 -31.54
C VAL A 12 13.71 14.36 -30.19
N VAL A 13 12.95 15.45 -30.07
CA VAL A 13 12.27 15.84 -28.83
C VAL A 13 11.14 14.86 -28.50
N MET A 14 10.37 14.36 -29.47
CA MET A 14 9.36 13.34 -29.24
C MET A 14 9.97 11.99 -28.81
N ILE A 15 11.13 11.61 -29.36
CA ILE A 15 11.86 10.39 -28.96
C ILE A 15 12.47 10.55 -27.58
N ALA A 16 12.91 11.77 -27.20
CA ALA A 16 13.45 12.04 -25.87
C ALA A 16 12.38 12.07 -24.76
N ILE A 17 11.10 12.34 -25.14
CA ILE A 17 9.97 12.35 -24.19
C ILE A 17 9.38 10.94 -24.02
N SER A 18 9.63 10.02 -24.92
CA SER A 18 9.28 8.61 -24.78
C SER A 18 10.33 7.84 -23.97
N MET A 19 10.66 8.32 -22.77
CA MET A 19 11.32 7.41 -21.82
C MET A 19 10.33 6.29 -21.51
N PRO A 20 10.67 5.01 -21.76
CA PRO A 20 9.79 3.93 -21.37
C PRO A 20 9.61 4.04 -19.84
N ILE A 21 8.38 4.24 -19.41
CA ILE A 21 8.01 3.98 -18.02
C ILE A 21 8.37 2.50 -17.83
N LYS A 22 9.50 2.21 -17.20
CA LYS A 22 9.85 0.85 -16.87
C LYS A 22 8.87 0.42 -15.79
N ALA A 23 7.81 -0.26 -16.20
CA ALA A 23 7.03 -1.06 -15.28
C ALA A 23 7.97 -2.00 -14.55
N VAL A 24 7.67 -2.30 -13.28
CA VAL A 24 8.40 -3.33 -12.53
C VAL A 24 8.37 -4.60 -13.35
N GLY A 25 9.54 -5.14 -13.70
CA GLY A 25 9.63 -6.39 -14.44
C GLY A 25 9.02 -7.55 -13.65
N THR A 26 8.60 -8.60 -14.34
CA THR A 26 8.15 -9.84 -13.69
C THR A 26 9.29 -10.48 -12.93
N PHE A 27 9.11 -10.70 -11.65
CA PHE A 27 10.12 -11.34 -10.79
C PHE A 27 9.61 -12.60 -10.08
N VAL A 28 8.31 -12.85 -10.07
CA VAL A 28 7.75 -14.11 -9.53
C VAL A 28 7.60 -15.12 -10.67
N ASN A 29 7.96 -16.36 -10.38
CA ASN A 29 7.69 -17.51 -11.25
C ASN A 29 7.28 -18.73 -10.41
N TYR A 30 6.73 -19.75 -11.07
CA TYR A 30 6.13 -20.92 -10.44
C TYR A 30 6.98 -22.19 -10.64
N ASN A 31 8.23 -22.01 -11.01
CA ASN A 31 9.26 -23.06 -11.09
C ASN A 31 10.30 -22.87 -9.98
N SER A 32 11.40 -23.62 -10.03
CA SER A 32 12.44 -23.52 -9.01
C SER A 32 13.62 -22.62 -9.41
N ASP A 33 13.43 -21.72 -10.36
CA ASP A 33 14.47 -20.79 -10.79
C ASP A 33 14.52 -19.57 -9.87
N GLY A 34 15.70 -19.25 -9.36
CA GLY A 34 15.92 -18.11 -8.47
C GLY A 34 15.87 -18.44 -6.98
N PHE A 35 15.30 -17.57 -6.19
CA PHE A 35 15.07 -17.75 -4.75
C PHE A 35 13.74 -18.47 -4.53
N VAL A 36 13.79 -19.74 -4.21
CA VAL A 36 12.60 -20.56 -3.93
C VAL A 36 12.06 -20.21 -2.56
N TRP A 37 10.98 -19.44 -2.51
CA TRP A 37 10.33 -19.04 -1.26
C TRP A 37 9.40 -20.11 -0.71
N ILE A 38 8.56 -20.68 -1.58
CA ILE A 38 7.60 -21.74 -1.22
C ILE A 38 7.73 -22.89 -2.20
N ALA A 39 7.94 -24.10 -1.72
CA ALA A 39 7.94 -25.32 -2.52
C ALA A 39 7.82 -26.57 -1.64
N ASN A 40 7.35 -27.67 -2.22
CA ASN A 40 7.30 -28.99 -1.57
C ASN A 40 6.60 -28.97 -0.20
N GLY A 41 5.51 -28.21 -0.07
CA GLY A 41 4.76 -28.11 1.18
C GLY A 41 5.45 -27.31 2.30
N LYS A 42 6.48 -26.52 1.98
CA LYS A 42 7.23 -25.69 2.93
C LYS A 42 7.42 -24.28 2.42
N ALA A 43 7.45 -23.31 3.33
CA ALA A 43 7.79 -21.92 3.04
C ALA A 43 9.00 -21.50 3.88
N LEU A 44 9.85 -20.66 3.30
CA LEU A 44 10.86 -19.91 4.05
C LEU A 44 10.20 -18.83 4.88
N PRO A 45 10.76 -18.49 6.05
CA PRO A 45 10.18 -17.49 6.94
C PRO A 45 10.27 -16.07 6.37
N ILE A 46 9.42 -15.20 6.91
CA ILE A 46 9.49 -13.74 6.72
C ILE A 46 10.12 -13.14 7.98
N LEU A 47 11.25 -12.45 7.82
CA LEU A 47 11.92 -11.70 8.88
C LEU A 47 11.48 -10.24 8.81
N VAL A 48 10.97 -9.72 9.91
CA VAL A 48 10.62 -8.31 10.09
C VAL A 48 11.22 -7.77 11.38
N ASP A 49 11.29 -6.46 11.52
CA ASP A 49 11.58 -5.83 12.80
C ASP A 49 10.37 -5.96 13.74
N GLU A 50 10.57 -6.31 14.99
CA GLU A 50 9.49 -6.36 15.99
C GLU A 50 8.81 -5.00 16.18
N GLN A 51 9.56 -3.92 15.93
CA GLN A 51 9.09 -2.53 16.03
C GLN A 51 8.73 -1.90 14.68
N GLU A 52 8.56 -2.71 13.63
CA GLU A 52 8.18 -2.20 12.32
C GLU A 52 6.82 -1.49 12.38
N ASP A 53 6.62 -0.52 11.46
CA ASP A 53 5.38 0.23 11.35
C ASP A 53 4.16 -0.70 11.23
N LYS A 54 3.12 -0.42 12.01
CA LYS A 54 1.91 -1.25 12.09
C LYS A 54 1.21 -1.43 10.74
N GLY A 55 1.24 -0.42 9.88
CA GLY A 55 0.68 -0.51 8.51
C GLY A 55 1.49 -1.46 7.63
N VAL A 56 2.82 -1.49 7.77
CA VAL A 56 3.68 -2.48 7.12
C VAL A 56 3.39 -3.87 7.65
N MET A 57 3.23 -4.02 8.98
CA MET A 57 2.87 -5.31 9.59
C MET A 57 1.52 -5.84 9.11
N ARG A 58 0.53 -4.96 8.87
CA ARG A 58 -0.74 -5.37 8.23
C ARG A 58 -0.52 -5.91 6.83
N ALA A 59 0.29 -5.24 6.01
CA ALA A 59 0.61 -5.72 4.67
C ALA A 59 1.37 -7.06 4.70
N VAL A 60 2.27 -7.25 5.67
CA VAL A 60 2.96 -8.54 5.89
C VAL A 60 1.95 -9.64 6.28
N ASN A 61 1.01 -9.37 7.18
CA ASN A 61 -0.03 -10.33 7.53
C ASN A 61 -0.94 -10.67 6.34
N ASN A 62 -1.25 -9.69 5.50
CA ASN A 62 -1.97 -9.94 4.25
C ASN A 62 -1.14 -10.83 3.31
N LEU A 63 0.18 -10.61 3.21
CA LEU A 63 1.08 -11.48 2.42
C LEU A 63 1.09 -12.93 2.92
N LEU A 64 1.03 -13.16 4.24
CA LEU A 64 0.89 -14.51 4.80
C LEU A 64 -0.41 -15.18 4.33
N SER A 65 -1.51 -14.43 4.36
CA SER A 65 -2.83 -14.89 3.88
C SER A 65 -2.82 -15.11 2.36
N ASP A 66 -2.18 -14.23 1.60
CA ASP A 66 -2.03 -14.33 0.15
C ASP A 66 -1.22 -15.57 -0.24
N ALA A 67 -0.10 -15.81 0.44
CA ALA A 67 0.71 -17.03 0.24
C ALA A 67 -0.11 -18.30 0.51
N ASN A 68 -0.91 -18.30 1.57
CA ASN A 68 -1.83 -19.40 1.87
C ASN A 68 -2.91 -19.54 0.79
N ALA A 69 -3.48 -18.43 0.33
CA ALA A 69 -4.48 -18.45 -0.73
C ALA A 69 -3.95 -19.06 -2.03
N VAL A 70 -2.68 -18.79 -2.39
CA VAL A 70 -2.05 -19.34 -3.60
C VAL A 70 -1.57 -20.78 -3.41
N THR A 71 -0.90 -21.09 -2.28
CA THR A 71 -0.12 -22.34 -2.14
C THR A 71 -0.72 -23.33 -1.13
N GLY A 72 -1.66 -22.91 -0.30
CA GLY A 72 -2.12 -23.68 0.87
C GLY A 72 -1.15 -23.64 2.05
N ILE A 73 -0.07 -22.84 1.98
CA ILE A 73 0.98 -22.79 3.01
C ILE A 73 1.10 -21.38 3.55
N THR A 74 1.05 -21.23 4.88
CA THR A 74 1.30 -19.95 5.56
C THR A 74 2.76 -19.91 5.99
N PRO A 75 3.58 -18.96 5.46
CA PRO A 75 4.96 -18.77 5.92
C PRO A 75 5.01 -18.38 7.40
N GLN A 76 6.08 -18.73 8.08
CA GLN A 76 6.32 -18.31 9.45
C GLN A 76 6.82 -16.85 9.50
N LEU A 77 6.27 -16.05 10.40
CA LEU A 77 6.81 -14.73 10.75
C LEU A 77 7.87 -14.89 11.84
N ILE A 78 9.04 -14.27 11.66
CA ILE A 78 10.13 -14.27 12.64
C ILE A 78 10.65 -12.83 12.84
N TYR A 79 11.17 -12.55 14.04
CA TYR A 79 11.69 -11.22 14.41
C TYR A 79 13.21 -11.21 14.60
N THR A 80 13.82 -12.37 14.64
CA THR A 80 15.28 -12.55 14.74
C THR A 80 15.77 -13.44 13.62
N PRO A 81 16.95 -13.17 13.06
CA PRO A 81 17.56 -14.03 12.04
C PRO A 81 17.64 -15.47 12.56
N ASN A 82 16.94 -16.37 11.89
CA ASN A 82 16.92 -17.78 12.23
C ASN A 82 16.77 -18.62 10.95
N GLY A 83 17.79 -19.35 10.60
CA GLY A 83 17.79 -20.20 9.42
C GLY A 83 18.68 -19.69 8.30
N GLN A 84 18.71 -20.47 7.21
CA GLN A 84 19.64 -20.25 6.10
C GLN A 84 19.13 -19.24 5.07
N GLN A 85 17.79 -19.08 4.98
CA GLN A 85 17.14 -18.23 3.98
C GLN A 85 15.85 -17.63 4.53
N ALA A 86 15.53 -16.41 4.10
CA ALA A 86 14.30 -15.70 4.51
C ALA A 86 13.87 -14.65 3.47
N LEU A 87 12.60 -14.24 3.49
CA LEU A 87 12.21 -12.90 3.05
C LEU A 87 12.52 -11.93 4.19
N ILE A 88 13.09 -10.75 3.88
CA ILE A 88 13.30 -9.67 4.85
C ILE A 88 12.49 -8.48 4.37
N ILE A 89 11.59 -7.98 5.21
CA ILE A 89 10.67 -6.90 4.84
C ILE A 89 10.77 -5.78 5.87
N GLY A 90 10.86 -4.54 5.40
CA GLY A 90 10.82 -3.38 6.29
C GLY A 90 10.98 -2.05 5.59
N THR A 91 10.81 -1.00 6.38
CA THR A 91 11.13 0.37 5.97
C THR A 91 12.62 0.67 6.16
N ILE A 92 13.09 1.76 5.56
CA ILE A 92 14.46 2.28 5.78
C ILE A 92 14.75 2.52 7.27
N GLU A 93 13.72 2.66 8.11
CA GLU A 93 13.84 2.90 9.54
C GLU A 93 13.94 1.62 10.38
N SER A 94 13.60 0.44 9.82
CA SER A 94 13.68 -0.82 10.55
C SER A 94 15.13 -1.24 10.79
N GLN A 95 15.37 -1.97 11.88
CA GLN A 95 16.71 -2.39 12.27
C GLN A 95 17.42 -3.23 11.21
N TRP A 96 16.69 -4.16 10.57
CA TRP A 96 17.29 -5.07 9.58
C TRP A 96 17.64 -4.33 8.29
N ILE A 97 16.81 -3.42 7.83
CA ILE A 97 17.11 -2.61 6.64
C ILE A 97 18.24 -1.62 6.92
N LYS A 98 18.26 -0.96 8.08
CA LYS A 98 19.40 -0.13 8.52
C LYS A 98 20.72 -0.90 8.51
N GLN A 99 20.70 -2.13 9.04
CA GLN A 99 21.90 -2.98 9.06
C GLN A 99 22.35 -3.38 7.64
N LEU A 100 21.40 -3.70 6.74
CA LEU A 100 21.70 -4.01 5.35
C LEU A 100 22.31 -2.82 4.61
N ILE A 101 21.79 -1.61 4.84
CA ILE A 101 22.35 -0.37 4.27
C ILE A 101 23.74 -0.08 4.84
N ALA A 102 23.92 -0.17 6.16
CA ALA A 102 25.20 0.07 6.81
C ALA A 102 26.30 -0.89 6.33
N ASN A 103 25.92 -2.15 6.01
CA ASN A 103 26.82 -3.16 5.48
C ASN A 103 26.99 -3.10 3.95
N GLY A 104 26.44 -2.06 3.28
CA GLY A 104 26.54 -1.91 1.83
C GLY A 104 25.82 -2.98 1.00
N LYS A 105 24.85 -3.70 1.60
CA LYS A 105 24.07 -4.74 0.94
C LYS A 105 22.89 -4.17 0.15
N ILE A 106 22.39 -3.01 0.56
CA ILE A 106 21.40 -2.19 -0.13
C ILE A 106 21.95 -0.78 -0.28
N ASP A 107 21.78 -0.18 -1.45
CA ASP A 107 22.09 1.23 -1.65
C ASP A 107 21.02 2.10 -0.98
N GLY A 108 21.37 2.69 0.15
CA GLY A 108 20.47 3.56 0.89
C GLY A 108 20.07 4.83 0.12
N ASN A 109 20.86 5.28 -0.88
CA ASN A 109 20.52 6.45 -1.69
C ASN A 109 19.32 6.20 -2.59
N GLU A 110 19.07 4.94 -2.96
CA GLU A 110 17.88 4.56 -3.72
C GLU A 110 16.58 4.76 -2.92
N LEU A 111 16.66 4.83 -1.59
CA LEU A 111 15.49 4.92 -0.70
C LEU A 111 15.44 6.25 0.06
N LYS A 112 16.56 6.75 0.54
CA LYS A 112 16.62 7.93 1.42
C LYS A 112 16.04 9.17 0.74
N GLY A 113 15.06 9.80 1.40
CA GLY A 113 14.38 11.00 0.90
C GLY A 113 13.43 10.75 -0.28
N LYS A 114 13.24 9.51 -0.67
CA LYS A 114 12.29 9.13 -1.72
C LYS A 114 10.89 8.93 -1.13
N ARG A 115 9.87 9.19 -1.94
CA ARG A 115 8.48 9.00 -1.56
C ARG A 115 7.93 7.71 -2.16
N GLU A 116 7.40 6.84 -1.29
CA GLU A 116 6.65 5.65 -1.72
C GLU A 116 7.44 4.74 -2.68
N LYS A 117 8.76 4.73 -2.52
CA LYS A 117 9.65 3.90 -3.32
C LYS A 117 9.98 2.61 -2.55
N TYR A 118 10.13 1.52 -3.28
CA TYR A 118 10.68 0.29 -2.72
C TYR A 118 11.76 -0.30 -3.64
N VAL A 119 12.59 -1.12 -3.03
CA VAL A 119 13.54 -2.02 -3.71
C VAL A 119 13.22 -3.44 -3.26
N LEU A 120 13.07 -4.37 -4.21
CA LEU A 120 13.02 -5.80 -3.99
C LEU A 120 14.31 -6.39 -4.58
N GLN A 121 15.15 -6.99 -3.74
CA GLN A 121 16.47 -7.43 -4.16
C GLN A 121 16.84 -8.79 -3.55
N THR A 122 17.42 -9.68 -4.37
CA THR A 122 18.04 -10.91 -3.90
C THR A 122 19.45 -10.64 -3.42
N ILE A 123 19.78 -11.03 -2.18
CA ILE A 123 21.06 -10.74 -1.53
C ILE A 123 21.66 -12.02 -0.94
N ASP A 124 22.94 -12.27 -1.27
CA ASP A 124 23.73 -13.32 -0.63
C ASP A 124 24.39 -12.78 0.66
N ASN A 125 24.33 -13.61 1.73
CA ASN A 125 24.85 -13.27 3.06
C ASN A 125 24.37 -11.87 3.53
N PRO A 126 23.04 -11.64 3.60
CA PRO A 126 22.51 -10.32 3.98
C PRO A 126 22.80 -9.97 5.43
N LEU A 127 22.61 -10.90 6.33
CA LEU A 127 22.77 -10.77 7.78
C LEU A 127 23.48 -12.01 8.34
N GLU A 128 24.08 -11.85 9.52
CA GLU A 128 24.60 -13.00 10.25
C GLU A 128 23.49 -14.03 10.48
N GLY A 129 23.76 -15.30 10.23
CA GLY A 129 22.80 -16.39 10.32
C GLY A 129 21.90 -16.58 9.10
N ILE A 130 21.92 -15.68 8.10
CA ILE A 130 21.15 -15.84 6.85
C ILE A 130 22.10 -15.83 5.65
N LYS A 131 22.12 -16.94 4.91
CA LYS A 131 22.99 -17.09 3.73
C LYS A 131 22.43 -16.43 2.48
N LYS A 132 21.11 -16.37 2.34
CA LYS A 132 20.45 -15.78 1.18
C LYS A 132 19.08 -15.23 1.56
N ALA A 133 18.75 -14.06 1.06
CA ALA A 133 17.41 -13.49 1.24
C ALA A 133 16.90 -12.79 -0.02
N VAL A 134 15.58 -12.66 -0.11
CA VAL A 134 14.95 -11.60 -0.86
C VAL A 134 14.57 -10.51 0.14
N VAL A 135 14.97 -9.28 -0.14
CA VAL A 135 14.71 -8.13 0.72
C VAL A 135 13.72 -7.21 0.03
N ILE A 136 12.66 -6.84 0.73
CA ILE A 136 11.73 -5.77 0.33
C ILE A 136 11.96 -4.60 1.28
N ALA A 137 12.62 -3.56 0.78
CA ALA A 137 12.95 -2.36 1.54
C ALA A 137 12.17 -1.16 1.01
N GLY A 138 11.40 -0.50 1.87
CA GLY A 138 10.64 0.71 1.54
C GLY A 138 11.34 1.98 2.00
N SER A 139 11.26 3.03 1.20
CA SER A 139 11.74 4.37 1.58
C SER A 139 10.92 5.00 2.71
N ASP A 140 9.69 4.58 2.82
CA ASP A 140 8.72 4.96 3.85
C ASP A 140 7.70 3.80 4.04
N LYS A 141 6.73 4.01 4.94
CA LYS A 141 5.64 3.07 5.20
C LYS A 141 4.99 2.56 3.91
N ARG A 142 4.54 3.46 3.03
CA ARG A 142 3.84 3.09 1.81
C ARG A 142 4.75 2.42 0.78
N GLY A 143 6.01 2.82 0.72
CA GLY A 143 6.99 2.14 -0.11
C GLY A 143 7.11 0.65 0.26
N ALA A 144 7.25 0.33 1.54
CA ALA A 144 7.29 -1.05 2.02
C ALA A 144 5.98 -1.80 1.71
N ILE A 145 4.83 -1.19 2.01
CA ILE A 145 3.50 -1.75 1.72
C ILE A 145 3.34 -2.07 0.23
N TYR A 146 3.74 -1.15 -0.66
CA TYR A 146 3.64 -1.36 -2.10
C TYR A 146 4.57 -2.46 -2.61
N GLY A 147 5.76 -2.59 -2.03
CA GLY A 147 6.66 -3.70 -2.36
C GLY A 147 6.06 -5.06 -1.96
N VAL A 148 5.43 -5.13 -0.79
CA VAL A 148 4.71 -6.32 -0.33
C VAL A 148 3.54 -6.66 -1.25
N TYR A 149 2.69 -5.69 -1.57
CA TYR A 149 1.53 -5.94 -2.44
C TYR A 149 1.91 -6.18 -3.92
N GLU A 150 3.07 -5.70 -4.37
CA GLU A 150 3.57 -6.09 -5.68
C GLU A 150 3.97 -7.57 -5.71
N LEU A 151 4.61 -8.08 -4.64
CA LEU A 151 4.88 -9.50 -4.52
C LEU A 151 3.56 -10.30 -4.53
N SER A 152 2.57 -9.91 -3.73
CA SER A 152 1.24 -10.54 -3.71
C SER A 152 0.59 -10.57 -5.09
N LYS A 153 0.61 -9.43 -5.79
CA LYS A 153 0.05 -9.31 -7.15
C LYS A 153 0.74 -10.25 -8.13
N GLN A 154 2.07 -10.30 -8.10
CA GLN A 154 2.84 -11.17 -9.01
C GLN A 154 2.73 -12.66 -8.66
N MET A 155 2.35 -12.98 -7.41
CA MET A 155 1.96 -14.34 -7.04
C MET A 155 0.56 -14.74 -7.55
N GLY A 156 -0.16 -13.84 -8.22
CA GLY A 156 -1.50 -14.12 -8.75
C GLY A 156 -2.65 -13.73 -7.82
N VAL A 157 -2.41 -12.91 -6.79
CA VAL A 157 -3.48 -12.38 -5.94
C VAL A 157 -3.98 -11.06 -6.50
N SER A 158 -5.22 -11.04 -6.98
CA SER A 158 -5.86 -9.82 -7.49
C SER A 158 -6.09 -8.80 -6.37
N PRO A 159 -5.87 -7.50 -6.61
CA PRO A 159 -6.34 -6.45 -5.69
C PRO A 159 -7.84 -6.55 -5.40
N TRP A 160 -8.61 -7.12 -6.32
CA TRP A 160 -10.07 -7.25 -6.27
C TRP A 160 -10.54 -8.57 -5.63
N TYR A 161 -9.62 -9.35 -5.00
CA TYR A 161 -9.94 -10.67 -4.45
C TYR A 161 -11.17 -10.64 -3.52
N TYR A 162 -11.29 -9.59 -2.71
CA TYR A 162 -12.38 -9.41 -1.76
C TYR A 162 -13.61 -8.75 -2.39
N TRP A 163 -13.40 -7.68 -3.17
CA TRP A 163 -14.48 -6.84 -3.69
C TRP A 163 -15.19 -7.40 -4.92
N ALA A 164 -14.56 -8.27 -5.66
CA ALA A 164 -15.09 -8.90 -6.86
C ALA A 164 -14.92 -10.42 -6.86
N ASP A 165 -14.70 -11.03 -5.69
CA ASP A 165 -14.57 -12.48 -5.48
C ASP A 165 -13.58 -13.15 -6.44
N VAL A 166 -12.48 -12.46 -6.79
CA VAL A 166 -11.48 -12.98 -7.72
C VAL A 166 -10.60 -13.99 -6.99
N PRO A 167 -10.68 -15.28 -7.31
CA PRO A 167 -9.86 -16.30 -6.65
C PRO A 167 -8.39 -16.15 -7.05
N ALA A 168 -7.49 -16.51 -6.14
CA ALA A 168 -6.08 -16.67 -6.48
C ALA A 168 -5.84 -18.00 -7.21
N ASP A 169 -5.04 -17.95 -8.28
CA ASP A 169 -4.60 -19.17 -8.96
C ASP A 169 -3.73 -20.02 -8.02
N LYS A 170 -3.93 -21.35 -8.06
CA LYS A 170 -3.21 -22.27 -7.18
C LYS A 170 -1.88 -22.69 -7.78
N HIS A 171 -0.82 -22.52 -7.00
CA HIS A 171 0.53 -22.95 -7.36
C HIS A 171 1.21 -23.67 -6.19
N ASN A 172 2.01 -24.69 -6.50
CA ASN A 172 2.76 -25.46 -5.49
C ASN A 172 4.15 -24.86 -5.21
N THR A 173 4.62 -23.97 -6.08
CA THR A 173 5.95 -23.36 -5.99
C THR A 173 5.84 -21.87 -6.29
N ILE A 174 6.48 -21.08 -5.44
CA ILE A 174 6.69 -19.63 -5.64
C ILE A 174 8.20 -19.40 -5.54
N SER A 175 8.78 -18.88 -6.60
CA SER A 175 10.16 -18.42 -6.57
C SER A 175 10.30 -17.00 -7.10
N ILE A 176 11.36 -16.34 -6.67
CA ILE A 176 11.63 -14.94 -6.97
C ILE A 176 12.93 -14.88 -7.75
N ALA A 177 12.89 -14.26 -8.93
CA ALA A 177 14.05 -14.12 -9.80
C ALA A 177 15.20 -13.38 -9.10
N ALA A 178 16.42 -13.77 -9.38
CA ALA A 178 17.60 -13.06 -8.90
C ALA A 178 17.68 -11.67 -9.55
N GLY A 179 18.10 -10.67 -8.80
CA GLY A 179 18.26 -9.32 -9.29
C GLY A 179 17.72 -8.25 -8.34
N SER A 180 17.58 -7.06 -8.86
CA SER A 180 17.00 -5.90 -8.17
C SER A 180 15.85 -5.34 -8.98
N PHE A 181 14.69 -5.21 -8.33
CA PHE A 181 13.45 -4.66 -8.89
C PHE A 181 13.04 -3.49 -8.02
N THR A 182 12.65 -2.38 -8.64
CA THR A 182 12.29 -1.17 -7.92
C THR A 182 11.14 -0.46 -8.60
N ASP A 183 10.34 0.24 -7.82
CA ASP A 183 9.33 1.16 -8.32
C ASP A 183 9.12 2.32 -7.33
N GLY A 184 8.56 3.43 -7.84
CA GLY A 184 8.44 4.72 -7.15
C GLY A 184 9.58 5.62 -7.64
N GLU A 185 9.54 6.91 -7.44
CA GLU A 185 8.53 7.76 -6.79
C GLU A 185 7.36 8.01 -7.75
N PRO A 186 6.11 7.93 -7.29
CA PRO A 186 4.96 8.21 -8.16
C PRO A 186 4.97 9.67 -8.62
N ALA A 187 4.67 9.90 -9.90
CA ALA A 187 4.58 11.24 -10.49
C ALA A 187 3.48 12.10 -9.82
N VAL A 188 2.39 11.46 -9.39
CA VAL A 188 1.27 12.12 -8.68
C VAL A 188 1.33 11.77 -7.21
N LYS A 189 1.34 12.80 -6.34
CA LYS A 189 1.48 12.63 -4.90
C LYS A 189 0.27 11.92 -4.27
N TYR A 190 -0.96 12.31 -4.63
CA TYR A 190 -2.19 11.75 -4.09
C TYR A 190 -2.94 11.00 -5.18
N ARG A 191 -3.25 9.74 -4.92
CA ARG A 191 -3.90 8.82 -5.85
C ARG A 191 -4.94 8.04 -5.06
N GLY A 192 -6.18 8.12 -5.47
CA GLY A 192 -7.23 7.49 -4.68
C GLY A 192 -8.59 7.51 -5.33
N ILE A 193 -9.58 7.24 -4.52
CA ILE A 193 -10.97 7.16 -4.91
C ILE A 193 -11.84 8.09 -4.07
N PHE A 194 -12.97 8.49 -4.62
CA PHE A 194 -14.13 8.98 -3.90
C PHE A 194 -15.09 7.81 -3.69
N LEU A 195 -15.41 7.53 -2.45
CA LEU A 195 -16.37 6.49 -2.10
C LEU A 195 -17.73 7.13 -1.86
N ASN A 196 -18.65 6.90 -2.80
CA ASN A 196 -20.02 7.36 -2.65
C ASN A 196 -20.84 6.33 -1.85
N ASP A 197 -21.49 6.77 -0.77
CA ASP A 197 -22.25 5.93 0.15
C ASP A 197 -23.73 5.82 -0.20
N GLU A 198 -24.04 5.73 -1.46
CA GLU A 198 -25.44 5.74 -1.92
C GLU A 198 -26.26 4.59 -1.32
N TRP A 199 -27.44 4.96 -0.84
CA TRP A 199 -28.50 4.04 -0.45
C TRP A 199 -29.45 3.82 -1.62
N PRO A 200 -29.97 2.58 -1.83
CA PRO A 200 -29.84 1.41 -0.96
C PRO A 200 -28.61 0.52 -1.20
N CYS A 201 -27.77 0.80 -2.18
CA CYS A 201 -26.69 -0.11 -2.60
C CYS A 201 -25.60 -0.27 -1.54
N LEU A 202 -24.56 0.56 -1.57
CA LEU A 202 -23.40 0.39 -0.70
C LEU A 202 -23.75 0.54 0.78
N GLY A 203 -24.67 1.46 1.10
CA GLY A 203 -25.09 1.70 2.48
C GLY A 203 -25.74 0.49 3.14
N ASN A 204 -26.71 -0.17 2.46
CA ASN A 204 -27.34 -1.38 2.97
C ASN A 204 -26.31 -2.51 3.10
N TRP A 205 -25.51 -2.72 2.07
CA TRP A 205 -24.50 -3.77 2.10
C TRP A 205 -23.48 -3.58 3.23
N ALA A 206 -23.01 -2.34 3.44
CA ALA A 206 -22.09 -2.03 4.54
C ALA A 206 -22.75 -2.23 5.92
N ALA A 207 -24.03 -1.86 6.05
CA ALA A 207 -24.80 -2.08 7.27
C ALA A 207 -24.98 -3.57 7.57
N ASP A 208 -25.35 -4.36 6.58
CA ASP A 208 -25.56 -5.80 6.72
C ASP A 208 -24.27 -6.57 6.98
N THR A 209 -23.16 -6.15 6.34
CA THR A 209 -21.87 -6.88 6.39
C THR A 209 -21.01 -6.47 7.58
N PHE A 210 -20.96 -5.18 7.91
CA PHE A 210 -20.05 -4.61 8.91
C PHE A 210 -20.76 -3.87 10.05
N GLY A 211 -22.07 -3.65 9.94
CA GLY A 211 -22.82 -2.81 10.85
C GLY A 211 -22.78 -1.31 10.50
N GLY A 212 -22.27 -0.95 9.34
CA GLY A 212 -22.17 0.42 8.82
C GLY A 212 -20.80 0.75 8.26
N PHE A 213 -20.56 2.05 8.01
CA PHE A 213 -19.30 2.59 7.51
C PHE A 213 -18.30 2.81 8.66
N ASN A 214 -17.88 1.72 9.29
CA ASN A 214 -16.96 1.70 10.42
C ASN A 214 -15.55 1.25 10.02
N SER A 215 -14.64 1.16 10.98
CA SER A 215 -13.24 0.77 10.76
C SER A 215 -13.08 -0.62 10.11
N LYS A 216 -13.98 -1.56 10.36
CA LYS A 216 -13.94 -2.89 9.70
C LYS A 216 -14.24 -2.79 8.22
N PHE A 217 -15.17 -1.92 7.83
CA PHE A 217 -15.48 -1.63 6.43
C PHE A 217 -14.29 -0.90 5.78
N TYR A 218 -13.82 0.18 6.40
CA TYR A 218 -12.74 0.98 5.83
C TYR A 218 -11.41 0.23 5.75
N GLU A 219 -11.13 -0.72 6.63
CA GLU A 219 -9.96 -1.59 6.51
C GLU A 219 -9.90 -2.29 5.15
N LYS A 220 -11.03 -2.81 4.67
CA LYS A 220 -11.12 -3.47 3.36
C LYS A 220 -10.99 -2.50 2.19
N VAL A 221 -11.52 -1.29 2.34
CA VAL A 221 -11.38 -0.23 1.32
C VAL A 221 -9.93 0.27 1.27
N PHE A 222 -9.31 0.52 2.41
CA PHE A 222 -7.92 0.98 2.48
C PHE A 222 -6.94 -0.06 1.94
N GLU A 223 -7.17 -1.34 2.24
CA GLU A 223 -6.40 -2.43 1.66
C GLU A 223 -6.48 -2.42 0.13
N LEU A 224 -7.68 -2.31 -0.45
CA LEU A 224 -7.86 -2.22 -1.90
C LEU A 224 -7.09 -1.03 -2.50
N VAL A 225 -7.25 0.16 -1.90
CA VAL A 225 -6.55 1.38 -2.35
C VAL A 225 -5.04 1.17 -2.36
N LEU A 226 -4.48 0.58 -1.29
CA LEU A 226 -3.05 0.31 -1.19
C LEU A 226 -2.57 -0.76 -2.18
N ARG A 227 -3.33 -1.82 -2.39
CA ARG A 227 -3.04 -2.86 -3.40
C ARG A 227 -3.04 -2.29 -4.83
N LEU A 228 -3.84 -1.25 -5.08
CA LEU A 228 -3.88 -0.48 -6.33
C LEU A 228 -2.86 0.66 -6.39
N ARG A 229 -1.95 0.75 -5.42
CA ARG A 229 -0.96 1.83 -5.29
C ARG A 229 -1.56 3.21 -5.07
N GLY A 230 -2.76 3.27 -4.53
CA GLY A 230 -3.39 4.48 -4.03
C GLY A 230 -2.96 4.79 -2.60
N ASN A 231 -3.18 6.03 -2.19
CA ASN A 231 -2.85 6.52 -0.85
C ASN A 231 -3.84 7.56 -0.33
N PHE A 232 -4.97 7.73 -1.03
CA PHE A 232 -5.88 8.84 -0.79
C PHE A 232 -7.33 8.40 -0.92
N MET A 233 -8.22 8.95 -0.09
CA MET A 233 -9.62 8.62 -0.15
C MET A 233 -10.50 9.78 0.32
N TRP A 234 -11.66 9.93 -0.33
CA TRP A 234 -12.83 10.63 0.17
C TRP A 234 -13.83 9.58 0.69
N PRO A 235 -14.19 9.61 1.97
CA PRO A 235 -15.07 8.61 2.55
C PRO A 235 -16.54 8.84 2.14
N ALA A 236 -17.39 7.91 2.55
CA ALA A 236 -18.83 8.06 2.51
C ALA A 236 -19.28 9.34 3.23
N MET A 237 -20.25 10.08 2.68
CA MET A 237 -20.67 11.39 3.19
C MET A 237 -22.17 11.54 3.41
N TRP A 238 -23.00 10.81 2.68
CA TRP A 238 -24.45 10.86 2.85
C TRP A 238 -24.87 10.09 4.10
N ASN A 239 -25.48 10.78 5.06
CA ASN A 239 -25.84 10.20 6.36
C ASN A 239 -24.66 9.64 7.19
N SER A 240 -23.43 9.91 6.76
CA SER A 240 -22.20 9.42 7.37
C SER A 240 -21.30 10.56 7.80
N ALA A 241 -20.53 10.33 8.87
CA ALA A 241 -19.52 11.25 9.36
C ALA A 241 -18.29 10.42 9.76
N PHE A 242 -17.31 10.31 8.88
CA PHE A 242 -16.18 9.38 8.97
C PHE A 242 -15.53 9.31 10.35
N TYR A 243 -15.24 10.47 10.94
CA TYR A 243 -14.57 10.54 12.24
C TYR A 243 -15.50 10.35 13.45
N ASP A 244 -16.81 10.61 13.27
CA ASP A 244 -17.81 10.57 14.33
C ASP A 244 -18.53 9.20 14.41
N ASP A 245 -18.72 8.54 13.26
CA ASP A 245 -19.38 7.23 13.18
C ASP A 245 -18.59 6.10 13.83
N ASP A 246 -17.25 6.15 13.72
CA ASP A 246 -16.34 5.24 14.42
C ASP A 246 -15.02 5.96 14.75
N PRO A 247 -14.69 6.16 16.02
CA PRO A 247 -13.46 6.83 16.44
C PRO A 247 -12.17 6.12 15.98
N MET A 248 -12.27 4.87 15.54
CA MET A 248 -11.15 4.10 15.00
C MET A 248 -10.88 4.37 13.51
N ASN A 249 -11.81 4.98 12.79
CA ASN A 249 -11.64 5.26 11.35
C ASN A 249 -10.40 6.11 11.04
N GLY A 250 -10.22 7.20 11.75
CA GLY A 250 -9.06 8.09 11.60
C GLY A 250 -7.73 7.42 11.98
N PRO A 251 -7.60 6.84 13.19
CA PRO A 251 -6.43 6.06 13.58
C PRO A 251 -6.06 4.96 12.59
N LEU A 252 -7.05 4.20 12.08
CA LEU A 252 -6.81 3.15 11.09
C LEU A 252 -6.29 3.72 9.76
N ALA A 253 -6.89 4.81 9.25
CA ALA A 253 -6.41 5.47 8.04
C ALA A 253 -4.94 5.90 8.18
N ASN A 254 -4.58 6.51 9.30
CA ASN A 254 -3.20 6.92 9.60
C ASN A 254 -2.26 5.70 9.72
N GLU A 255 -2.68 4.65 10.41
CA GLU A 255 -1.92 3.40 10.55
C GLU A 255 -1.64 2.79 9.18
N MET A 256 -2.65 2.66 8.33
CA MET A 256 -2.52 2.09 6.99
C MET A 256 -1.87 3.06 5.98
N GLY A 257 -1.67 4.33 6.35
CA GLY A 257 -1.02 5.32 5.48
C GLY A 257 -1.94 5.92 4.42
N ILE A 258 -3.25 5.94 4.66
CA ILE A 258 -4.23 6.57 3.79
C ILE A 258 -4.43 8.02 4.21
N VAL A 259 -4.31 8.92 3.25
CA VAL A 259 -4.64 10.34 3.41
C VAL A 259 -6.12 10.52 3.19
N MET A 260 -6.80 11.03 4.20
CA MET A 260 -8.23 11.30 4.14
C MET A 260 -8.51 12.73 3.72
N SER A 261 -9.56 12.92 2.92
CA SER A 261 -10.12 14.20 2.58
C SER A 261 -11.64 14.10 2.58
N THR A 262 -12.31 15.16 2.21
CA THR A 262 -13.77 15.21 2.17
C THR A 262 -14.28 15.76 0.86
N SER A 263 -15.55 15.59 0.60
CA SER A 263 -16.24 16.09 -0.58
C SER A 263 -16.44 17.62 -0.50
N HIS A 264 -16.89 18.21 -1.59
CA HIS A 264 -17.15 19.65 -1.75
C HIS A 264 -18.20 20.24 -0.80
N HIS A 265 -19.03 19.41 -0.19
CA HIS A 265 -20.02 19.82 0.81
C HIS A 265 -19.46 19.94 2.24
N GLU A 266 -18.22 19.55 2.46
CA GLU A 266 -17.65 19.33 3.78
C GLU A 266 -16.38 20.19 3.98
N PRO A 267 -16.58 21.50 4.17
CA PRO A 267 -15.46 22.40 4.39
C PRO A 267 -14.69 22.04 5.66
N MET A 268 -13.37 22.20 5.61
CA MET A 268 -12.45 21.94 6.72
C MET A 268 -12.44 20.47 7.21
N GLY A 269 -12.92 19.54 6.37
CA GLY A 269 -12.96 18.13 6.75
C GLY A 269 -14.12 17.73 7.67
N MET A 270 -15.09 18.63 7.88
CA MET A 270 -16.24 18.40 8.76
C MET A 270 -17.45 17.96 7.94
N ALA A 271 -17.95 16.77 8.20
CA ALA A 271 -19.11 16.23 7.50
C ALA A 271 -20.40 17.02 7.80
N GLN A 272 -21.30 17.10 6.83
CA GLN A 272 -22.64 17.70 7.07
C GLN A 272 -23.39 17.00 8.22
N GLN A 273 -23.18 15.70 8.40
CA GLN A 273 -23.77 14.96 9.50
C GLN A 273 -23.21 15.40 10.86
N ASP A 274 -21.92 15.77 10.94
CA ASP A 274 -21.35 16.36 12.15
C ASP A 274 -22.09 17.64 12.54
N TRP A 275 -22.38 18.53 11.56
CA TRP A 275 -23.15 19.72 11.82
C TRP A 275 -24.58 19.41 12.26
N LYS A 276 -25.27 18.47 11.61
CA LYS A 276 -26.63 18.06 11.99
C LYS A 276 -26.71 17.49 13.40
N ARG A 277 -25.65 16.80 13.85
CA ARG A 277 -25.57 16.16 15.17
C ARG A 277 -25.13 17.13 16.27
N ARG A 278 -24.17 18.03 15.97
CA ARG A 278 -23.47 18.85 16.97
C ARG A 278 -23.52 20.34 16.71
N GLY A 279 -23.90 20.78 15.52
CA GLY A 279 -23.99 22.20 15.13
C GLY A 279 -25.20 22.91 15.73
N THR A 280 -25.11 24.21 15.82
CA THR A 280 -26.18 25.06 16.36
C THR A 280 -26.49 26.17 15.38
N GLY A 281 -27.79 26.34 15.07
CA GLY A 281 -28.28 27.36 14.16
C GLY A 281 -28.16 26.94 12.68
N GLU A 282 -28.26 27.92 11.79
CA GLU A 282 -28.25 27.66 10.36
C GLU A 282 -26.85 27.38 9.82
N TRP A 283 -26.77 26.51 8.79
CA TRP A 283 -25.57 26.34 7.96
C TRP A 283 -25.48 27.50 6.96
N ASN A 284 -25.32 28.68 7.49
CA ASN A 284 -25.24 29.91 6.72
C ASN A 284 -24.21 30.86 7.35
N TYR A 285 -23.11 31.06 6.65
CA TYR A 285 -22.02 31.87 7.18
C TYR A 285 -22.39 33.35 7.38
N ALA A 286 -23.32 33.88 6.59
CA ALA A 286 -23.74 35.28 6.72
C ALA A 286 -24.52 35.55 8.03
N THR A 287 -25.29 34.58 8.51
CA THR A 287 -26.13 34.70 9.71
C THR A 287 -25.56 34.01 10.94
N ASN A 288 -24.67 33.01 10.75
CA ASN A 288 -24.13 32.15 11.82
C ASN A 288 -22.60 31.98 11.75
N GLY A 289 -21.90 32.95 11.18
CA GLY A 289 -20.46 32.82 10.84
C GLY A 289 -19.52 32.54 12.02
N LYS A 290 -19.84 33.04 13.22
CA LYS A 290 -19.03 32.78 14.42
C LYS A 290 -19.11 31.29 14.83
N VAL A 291 -20.32 30.77 14.94
CA VAL A 291 -20.55 29.37 15.37
C VAL A 291 -19.99 28.40 14.34
N LEU A 292 -20.11 28.70 13.04
CA LEU A 292 -19.51 27.87 11.98
C LEU A 292 -17.98 27.86 12.06
N ARG A 293 -17.34 29.02 12.29
CA ARG A 293 -15.86 29.02 12.47
C ARG A 293 -15.44 28.21 13.68
N ASP A 294 -16.11 28.39 14.82
CA ASP A 294 -15.81 27.64 16.04
C ASP A 294 -16.01 26.13 15.81
N PHE A 295 -17.00 25.73 15.02
CA PHE A 295 -17.24 24.34 14.64
C PHE A 295 -16.13 23.78 13.73
N TRP A 296 -15.64 24.55 12.74
CA TRP A 296 -14.58 24.11 11.84
C TRP A 296 -13.19 24.06 12.46
N GLN A 297 -13.01 24.62 13.65
CA GLN A 297 -11.74 24.64 14.38
C GLN A 297 -11.60 23.48 15.39
N GLN A 298 -12.63 22.65 15.54
CA GLN A 298 -12.63 21.46 16.39
C GLN A 298 -11.83 20.33 15.76
#